data_f0f5c6e7e1e79c287788fbe8671664bb
#
_entry.id   f0f5c6e7e1e79c287788fbe8671664bb
#
_cell.length_a   1.000
_cell.length_b   1.000
_cell.length_c   1.000
_cell.angle_alpha   90.00
_cell.angle_beta   90.00
_cell.angle_gamma   90.00
#
_symmetry.space_group_name_H-M   'P 1'
#
loop_
_entity.id
_entity.type
_entity.pdbx_description
1 polymer ?
#
loop_
_entity_poly.entity_id
_entity_poly.type
_entity_poly.pdbx_seq_one_letter_code
_entity_poly.pdbx_strand_id
1 'polypeptide(L)'
;MVTNFTFPLALRTVVLVAIAAWASLLSHMCISNFNDGARPVFPELMEGRMSRPEFAVVVTGMGVGWVMAGFNQWLGTGLIACHLILIVTDCIGAWSPNKYVALGLGAAYGLLCALGTQAIGAFFNGLPYNFLNDLTNITGPVLPIFCMYPAIAIAGQFGAKQGIISAVITAIVYIICTVVGSVKVGGTTVALYPYTFAMLAGMICLVVYAVRASKNSDSVETTAEEENLFTKNAERIKSNWLYLCIQGALNALGIKILAQAYQPIILASAITEGNMNIFYLAMIGVIFAFIPLIVSTALATGVYQAVGLTAVMLVGAMVPDGLWFLAPVAGFAVEFVEIQLLGLLGKALSQFPELAKCGDHIRDAMISCTTLALTIGAFMAGNATWGAVGLMMVGGFYTLNEVTGQRIPKSAVGPLAAVVVGLIYNLCILLHIVSL
;
A
#
# COMPACT_ATOMS: atom_id res chain seq x y z
N MET A 1 1.45 -6.54 25.01
CA MET A 1 1.70 -5.13 24.66
C MET A 1 3.20 -4.92 24.48
N VAL A 2 3.66 -4.61 23.29
CA VAL A 2 5.04 -4.18 23.02
C VAL A 2 5.14 -2.71 23.45
N THR A 3 5.31 -2.44 24.72
CA THR A 3 5.21 -1.07 25.29
C THR A 3 6.51 -0.52 25.85
N ASN A 4 7.63 -1.19 25.66
CA ASN A 4 8.92 -0.66 26.13
C ASN A 4 9.56 0.23 25.05
N PHE A 5 9.03 1.43 24.88
CA PHE A 5 9.67 2.45 24.06
C PHE A 5 10.94 2.94 24.76
N THR A 6 12.08 2.73 24.14
CA THR A 6 13.40 3.19 24.63
C THR A 6 13.52 4.71 24.55
N PHE A 7 12.76 5.38 23.68
CA PHE A 7 12.88 6.80 23.39
C PHE A 7 11.74 7.64 24.01
N PRO A 8 12.04 8.88 24.45
CA PRO A 8 11.06 9.78 25.06
C PRO A 8 9.88 10.09 24.11
N LEU A 9 8.68 10.31 24.70
CA LEU A 9 7.48 10.67 23.95
C LEU A 9 7.69 11.91 23.05
N ALA A 10 8.41 12.93 23.54
CA ALA A 10 8.70 14.14 22.76
C ALA A 10 9.44 13.81 21.44
N LEU A 11 10.47 12.96 21.49
CA LEU A 11 11.22 12.59 20.30
C LEU A 11 10.35 11.76 19.33
N ARG A 12 9.57 10.80 19.85
CA ARG A 12 8.62 10.01 19.05
C ARG A 12 7.59 10.90 18.36
N THR A 13 7.07 11.90 19.07
CA THR A 13 6.12 12.88 18.53
C THR A 13 6.75 13.68 17.40
N VAL A 14 7.95 14.23 17.60
CA VAL A 14 8.65 15.02 16.57
C VAL A 14 8.88 14.17 15.31
N VAL A 15 9.29 12.91 15.46
CA VAL A 15 9.54 12.00 14.34
C VAL A 15 8.26 11.70 13.59
N LEU A 16 7.15 11.38 14.29
CA LEU A 16 5.84 11.13 13.65
C LEU A 16 5.32 12.37 12.91
N VAL A 17 5.44 13.55 13.51
CA VAL A 17 5.07 14.82 12.88
C VAL A 17 5.88 15.05 11.62
N ALA A 18 7.20 14.83 11.66
CA ALA A 18 8.07 14.99 10.51
C ALA A 18 7.74 14.02 9.37
N ILE A 19 7.54 12.73 9.67
CA ILE A 19 7.15 11.72 8.70
C ILE A 19 5.82 12.10 8.03
N ALA A 20 4.80 12.39 8.83
CA ALA A 20 3.47 12.66 8.32
C ALA A 20 3.41 13.97 7.49
N ALA A 21 4.09 15.03 7.95
CA ALA A 21 4.19 16.29 7.22
C ALA A 21 4.86 16.09 5.86
N TRP A 22 6.00 15.41 5.86
CA TRP A 22 6.77 15.19 4.63
C TRP A 22 6.06 14.27 3.65
N ALA A 23 5.53 13.15 4.11
CA ALA A 23 4.78 12.22 3.27
C ALA A 23 3.55 12.89 2.62
N SER A 24 2.80 13.68 3.39
CA SER A 24 1.65 14.43 2.87
C SER A 24 2.06 15.46 1.81
N LEU A 25 3.18 16.16 2.02
CA LEU A 25 3.76 17.07 1.03
C LEU A 25 4.10 16.33 -0.27
N LEU A 26 4.79 15.19 -0.19
CA LEU A 26 5.22 14.43 -1.37
C LEU A 26 4.03 13.83 -2.13
N SER A 27 3.01 13.35 -1.43
CA SER A 27 1.78 12.88 -2.04
C SER A 27 1.06 14.01 -2.77
N HIS A 28 0.94 15.22 -2.16
CA HIS A 28 0.36 16.39 -2.83
C HIS A 28 1.09 16.78 -4.12
N MET A 29 2.43 16.67 -4.11
CA MET A 29 3.30 17.00 -5.25
C MET A 29 3.37 15.84 -6.28
N CYS A 30 2.66 14.74 -6.06
CA CYS A 30 2.72 13.53 -6.89
C CYS A 30 4.15 12.97 -7.04
N ILE A 31 5.00 13.14 -6.02
CA ILE A 31 6.40 12.64 -6.02
C ILE A 31 6.43 11.23 -5.48
N SER A 32 5.77 10.99 -4.34
CA SER A 32 5.65 9.65 -3.75
C SER A 32 4.27 9.43 -3.15
N ASN A 33 3.89 8.16 -3.07
CA ASN A 33 2.64 7.70 -2.49
C ASN A 33 2.85 6.33 -1.88
N PHE A 34 2.25 6.07 -0.72
CA PHE A 34 2.41 4.80 -0.04
C PHE A 34 1.46 3.72 -0.57
N ASN A 35 0.21 4.11 -0.89
CA ASN A 35 -0.81 3.16 -1.32
C ASN A 35 -0.56 2.68 -2.76
N ASP A 36 -0.04 1.46 -2.92
CA ASP A 36 0.24 0.84 -4.22
C ASP A 36 -1.00 0.81 -5.14
N GLY A 37 -2.19 0.60 -4.57
CA GLY A 37 -3.44 0.60 -5.32
C GLY A 37 -3.83 1.98 -5.84
N ALA A 38 -3.46 3.06 -5.15
CA ALA A 38 -3.76 4.44 -5.57
C ALA A 38 -2.73 4.98 -6.57
N ARG A 39 -1.49 4.47 -6.57
CA ARG A 39 -0.41 4.97 -7.42
C ARG A 39 -0.76 5.02 -8.91
N PRO A 40 -1.43 4.01 -9.49
CA PRO A 40 -1.84 4.03 -10.90
C PRO A 40 -2.75 5.20 -11.30
N VAL A 41 -3.41 5.85 -10.34
CA VAL A 41 -4.33 6.98 -10.61
C VAL A 41 -3.61 8.34 -10.66
N PHE A 42 -2.37 8.42 -10.17
CA PHE A 42 -1.60 9.66 -10.17
C PHE A 42 -1.33 10.24 -11.57
N PRO A 43 -1.00 9.44 -12.61
CA PRO A 43 -0.88 9.94 -13.97
C PRO A 43 -2.15 10.65 -14.46
N GLU A 44 -3.34 10.16 -14.12
CA GLU A 44 -4.61 10.78 -14.52
C GLU A 44 -4.74 12.24 -14.02
N LEU A 45 -4.29 12.45 -12.75
CA LEU A 45 -4.22 13.80 -12.19
C LEU A 45 -3.14 14.65 -12.86
N MET A 46 -1.94 14.08 -13.05
CA MET A 46 -0.79 14.83 -13.60
C MET A 46 -0.99 15.24 -15.04
N GLU A 47 -1.70 14.45 -15.83
CA GLU A 47 -2.00 14.70 -17.22
C GLU A 47 -3.32 15.49 -17.41
N GLY A 48 -3.98 15.86 -16.30
CA GLY A 48 -5.21 16.66 -16.32
C GLY A 48 -6.47 15.91 -16.79
N ARG A 49 -6.42 14.57 -16.88
CA ARG A 49 -7.58 13.73 -17.22
C ARG A 49 -8.54 13.55 -16.05
N MET A 50 -8.07 13.79 -14.82
CA MET A 50 -8.86 13.70 -13.60
C MET A 50 -8.71 14.98 -12.78
N SER A 51 -9.81 15.50 -12.25
CA SER A 51 -9.78 16.65 -11.35
C SER A 51 -9.23 16.24 -9.96
N ARG A 52 -8.66 17.20 -9.21
CA ARG A 52 -8.14 16.91 -7.87
C ARG A 52 -9.19 16.37 -6.90
N PRO A 53 -10.43 16.87 -6.84
CA PRO A 53 -11.46 16.26 -5.99
C PRO A 53 -11.78 14.80 -6.34
N GLU A 54 -11.90 14.47 -7.62
CA GLU A 54 -12.12 13.09 -8.08
C GLU A 54 -10.95 12.20 -7.66
N PHE A 55 -9.73 12.63 -7.91
CA PHE A 55 -8.51 11.95 -7.48
C PHE A 55 -8.51 11.70 -5.95
N ALA A 56 -8.84 12.73 -5.15
CA ALA A 56 -8.85 12.63 -3.71
C ALA A 56 -9.89 11.62 -3.20
N VAL A 57 -11.07 11.54 -3.81
CA VAL A 57 -12.10 10.54 -3.48
C VAL A 57 -11.59 9.13 -3.78
N VAL A 58 -10.92 8.92 -4.92
CA VAL A 58 -10.35 7.60 -5.30
C VAL A 58 -9.27 7.19 -4.30
N VAL A 59 -8.29 8.05 -4.02
CA VAL A 59 -7.20 7.78 -3.07
C VAL A 59 -7.75 7.44 -1.69
N THR A 60 -8.73 8.21 -1.21
CA THR A 60 -9.35 7.99 0.09
C THR A 60 -10.09 6.65 0.12
N GLY A 61 -10.88 6.35 -0.91
CA GLY A 61 -11.64 5.09 -0.97
C GLY A 61 -10.73 3.86 -0.99
N MET A 62 -9.61 3.92 -1.69
CA MET A 62 -8.62 2.83 -1.69
C MET A 62 -7.85 2.74 -0.37
N GLY A 63 -7.77 3.82 0.40
CA GLY A 63 -7.04 3.87 1.66
C GLY A 63 -7.81 3.39 2.87
N VAL A 64 -9.15 3.59 2.91
CA VAL A 64 -9.98 3.41 4.12
C VAL A 64 -9.79 2.04 4.77
N GLY A 65 -9.81 0.95 4.00
CA GLY A 65 -9.66 -0.40 4.56
C GLY A 65 -8.30 -0.61 5.24
N TRP A 66 -7.24 -0.14 4.62
CA TRP A 66 -5.88 -0.24 5.18
C TRP A 66 -5.69 0.62 6.42
N VAL A 67 -6.28 1.82 6.44
CA VAL A 67 -6.28 2.70 7.60
C VAL A 67 -6.98 2.03 8.78
N MET A 68 -8.16 1.43 8.55
CA MET A 68 -8.90 0.71 9.57
C MET A 68 -8.14 -0.51 10.08
N ALA A 69 -7.51 -1.28 9.20
CA ALA A 69 -6.66 -2.41 9.61
C ALA A 69 -5.46 -1.95 10.46
N GLY A 70 -4.76 -0.90 10.04
CA GLY A 70 -3.65 -0.32 10.79
C GLY A 70 -4.08 0.23 12.15
N PHE A 71 -5.24 0.85 12.21
CA PHE A 71 -5.81 1.38 13.44
C PHE A 71 -6.19 0.27 14.42
N ASN A 72 -6.86 -0.78 13.93
CA ASN A 72 -7.20 -1.95 14.75
C ASN A 72 -5.95 -2.67 15.28
N GLN A 73 -4.93 -2.85 14.43
CA GLN A 73 -3.66 -3.41 14.87
C GLN A 73 -3.03 -2.58 15.99
N TRP A 74 -3.05 -1.26 15.85
CA TRP A 74 -2.52 -0.37 16.88
C TRP A 74 -3.28 -0.49 18.20
N LEU A 75 -4.62 -0.54 18.17
CA LEU A 75 -5.43 -0.73 19.36
C LEU A 75 -5.18 -2.08 20.05
N GLY A 76 -5.02 -3.15 19.26
CA GLY A 76 -4.82 -4.50 19.77
C GLY A 76 -3.40 -4.77 20.30
N THR A 77 -2.37 -4.21 19.64
CA THR A 77 -0.97 -4.57 19.89
C THR A 77 -0.09 -3.41 20.38
N GLY A 78 -0.53 -2.17 20.21
CA GLY A 78 0.28 -0.96 20.43
C GLY A 78 1.26 -0.64 19.28
N LEU A 79 1.22 -1.41 18.19
CA LEU A 79 2.09 -1.22 17.02
C LEU A 79 1.45 -0.22 16.03
N ILE A 80 2.12 0.89 15.76
CA ILE A 80 1.68 1.87 14.76
C ILE A 80 2.17 1.42 13.39
N ALA A 81 1.33 0.67 12.64
CA ALA A 81 1.70 0.31 11.28
C ALA A 81 1.94 1.56 10.42
N CYS A 82 2.93 1.53 9.55
CA CYS A 82 3.21 2.62 8.62
C CYS A 82 1.99 2.92 7.71
N HIS A 83 1.13 1.93 7.48
CA HIS A 83 -0.15 2.08 6.78
C HIS A 83 -1.07 3.12 7.44
N LEU A 84 -1.14 3.12 8.78
CA LEU A 84 -1.95 4.11 9.50
C LEU A 84 -1.44 5.54 9.28
N ILE A 85 -0.14 5.72 9.20
CA ILE A 85 0.46 7.04 9.02
C ILE A 85 0.45 7.44 7.53
N LEU A 86 1.04 6.61 6.67
CA LEU A 86 1.35 6.99 5.31
C LEU A 86 0.11 7.00 4.39
N ILE A 87 -0.85 6.10 4.57
CA ILE A 87 -2.07 6.12 3.75
C ILE A 87 -2.96 7.32 4.09
N VAL A 88 -3.05 7.71 5.36
CA VAL A 88 -3.79 8.93 5.72
C VAL A 88 -3.09 10.17 5.18
N THR A 89 -1.75 10.20 5.19
CA THR A 89 -1.00 11.31 4.58
C THR A 89 -1.15 11.36 3.07
N ASP A 90 -1.32 10.23 2.38
CA ASP A 90 -1.70 10.18 0.97
C ASP A 90 -3.05 10.87 0.73
N CYS A 91 -4.05 10.56 1.57
CA CYS A 91 -5.36 11.22 1.51
C CYS A 91 -5.25 12.72 1.79
N ILE A 92 -4.52 13.12 2.84
CA ILE A 92 -4.30 14.54 3.16
C ILE A 92 -3.64 15.27 1.98
N GLY A 93 -2.61 14.67 1.38
CA GLY A 93 -1.94 15.22 0.20
C GLY A 93 -2.89 15.38 -0.98
N ALA A 94 -3.75 14.40 -1.23
CA ALA A 94 -4.74 14.41 -2.31
C ALA A 94 -5.80 15.51 -2.12
N TRP A 95 -6.34 15.69 -0.91
CA TRP A 95 -7.37 16.70 -0.59
C TRP A 95 -6.83 18.12 -0.42
N SER A 96 -5.54 18.28 -0.17
CA SER A 96 -4.95 19.59 0.11
C SER A 96 -4.97 20.51 -1.11
N PRO A 97 -5.37 21.78 -0.96
CA PRO A 97 -5.41 22.74 -2.07
C PRO A 97 -4.02 23.20 -2.53
N ASN A 98 -3.02 23.10 -1.67
CA ASN A 98 -1.64 23.47 -1.97
C ASN A 98 -0.64 22.73 -1.04
N LYS A 99 0.62 22.75 -1.42
CA LYS A 99 1.71 22.04 -0.72
C LYS A 99 1.92 22.46 0.74
N TYR A 100 1.66 23.71 1.09
CA TYR A 100 1.83 24.19 2.46
C TYR A 100 0.71 23.71 3.37
N VAL A 101 -0.52 23.65 2.85
CA VAL A 101 -1.66 23.06 3.57
C VAL A 101 -1.44 21.56 3.73
N ALA A 102 -0.93 20.85 2.71
CA ALA A 102 -0.58 19.44 2.83
C ALA A 102 0.44 19.20 3.95
N LEU A 103 1.51 19.99 3.97
CA LEU A 103 2.55 19.91 5.00
C LEU A 103 1.96 20.16 6.40
N GLY A 104 1.16 21.22 6.57
CA GLY A 104 0.57 21.60 7.86
C GLY A 104 -0.45 20.59 8.37
N LEU A 105 -1.35 20.10 7.51
CA LEU A 105 -2.33 19.06 7.88
C LEU A 105 -1.66 17.72 8.16
N GLY A 106 -0.61 17.37 7.38
CA GLY A 106 0.20 16.19 7.66
C GLY A 106 0.88 16.28 9.03
N ALA A 107 1.46 17.45 9.38
CA ALA A 107 2.04 17.69 10.70
C ALA A 107 1.01 17.55 11.83
N ALA A 108 -0.17 18.13 11.65
CA ALA A 108 -1.28 18.03 12.62
C ALA A 108 -1.74 16.57 12.78
N TYR A 109 -1.80 15.82 11.70
CA TYR A 109 -2.14 14.39 11.75
C TYR A 109 -1.06 13.58 12.48
N GLY A 110 0.23 13.83 12.21
CA GLY A 110 1.33 13.20 12.96
C GLY A 110 1.27 13.46 14.46
N LEU A 111 0.91 14.70 14.84
CA LEU A 111 0.66 15.08 16.23
C LEU A 111 -0.55 14.35 16.82
N LEU A 112 -1.65 14.26 16.06
CA LEU A 112 -2.82 13.49 16.44
C LEU A 112 -2.49 12.00 16.66
N CYS A 113 -1.70 11.40 15.79
CA CYS A 113 -1.23 10.02 15.96
C CYS A 113 -0.39 9.85 17.21
N ALA A 114 0.50 10.79 17.52
CA ALA A 114 1.36 10.71 18.68
C ALA A 114 0.60 10.87 20.02
N LEU A 115 -0.38 11.78 20.06
CA LEU A 115 -1.05 12.20 21.30
C LEU A 115 -2.52 11.78 21.36
N GLY A 116 -3.21 11.70 20.23
CA GLY A 116 -4.66 11.59 20.13
C GLY A 116 -5.18 10.19 19.82
N THR A 117 -4.33 9.24 19.42
CA THR A 117 -4.76 7.89 19.04
C THR A 117 -5.45 7.15 20.19
N GLN A 118 -5.08 7.41 21.44
CA GLN A 118 -5.78 6.86 22.61
C GLN A 118 -7.21 7.39 22.73
N ALA A 119 -7.44 8.66 22.41
CA ALA A 119 -8.78 9.28 22.45
C ALA A 119 -9.70 8.68 21.38
N ILE A 120 -9.19 8.44 20.17
CA ILE A 120 -9.96 7.78 19.10
C ILE A 120 -10.30 6.34 19.47
N GLY A 121 -9.33 5.60 20.04
CA GLY A 121 -9.58 4.26 20.57
C GLY A 121 -10.64 4.25 21.66
N ALA A 122 -10.59 5.19 22.59
CA ALA A 122 -11.61 5.35 23.63
C ALA A 122 -12.99 5.67 23.03
N PHE A 123 -13.07 6.48 21.97
CA PHE A 123 -14.31 6.76 21.25
C PHE A 123 -14.93 5.47 20.68
N PHE A 124 -14.19 4.68 19.91
CA PHE A 124 -14.71 3.43 19.34
C PHE A 124 -15.08 2.40 20.43
N ASN A 125 -14.29 2.34 21.51
CA ASN A 125 -14.59 1.46 22.65
C ASN A 125 -15.77 1.96 23.50
N GLY A 126 -16.12 3.24 23.40
CA GLY A 126 -17.30 3.83 24.03
C GLY A 126 -18.59 3.67 23.23
N LEU A 127 -18.52 3.20 21.98
CA LEU A 127 -19.72 2.91 21.20
C LEU A 127 -20.45 1.69 21.78
N PRO A 128 -21.80 1.64 21.69
CA PRO A 128 -22.57 0.45 22.06
C PRO A 128 -22.07 -0.83 21.39
N TYR A 129 -21.67 -0.73 20.13
CA TYR A 129 -21.04 -1.79 19.37
C TYR A 129 -19.77 -1.27 18.70
N ASN A 130 -18.62 -1.85 19.05
CA ASN A 130 -17.33 -1.50 18.44
C ASN A 130 -17.16 -2.24 17.10
N PHE A 131 -17.57 -1.61 16.01
CA PHE A 131 -17.48 -2.19 14.66
C PHE A 131 -16.11 -2.04 13.99
N LEU A 132 -15.10 -1.54 14.68
CA LEU A 132 -13.75 -1.35 14.15
C LEU A 132 -13.14 -2.69 13.69
N ASN A 133 -13.38 -3.77 14.44
CA ASN A 133 -12.94 -5.11 14.06
C ASN A 133 -13.60 -5.59 12.77
N ASP A 134 -14.87 -5.29 12.57
CA ASP A 134 -15.61 -5.72 11.37
C ASP A 134 -15.06 -5.02 10.13
N LEU A 135 -14.65 -3.74 10.25
CA LEU A 135 -14.03 -2.99 9.16
C LEU A 135 -12.68 -3.59 8.71
N THR A 136 -12.00 -4.39 9.54
CA THR A 136 -10.79 -5.09 9.12
C THR A 136 -11.05 -6.11 8.01
N ASN A 137 -12.28 -6.64 7.91
CA ASN A 137 -12.70 -7.53 6.84
C ASN A 137 -12.60 -6.88 5.46
N ILE A 138 -12.59 -5.54 5.37
CA ILE A 138 -12.42 -4.82 4.10
C ILE A 138 -11.07 -5.15 3.46
N THR A 139 -10.03 -5.36 4.26
CA THR A 139 -8.68 -5.66 3.76
C THR A 139 -8.39 -7.13 3.53
N GLY A 140 -9.20 -8.03 4.09
CA GLY A 140 -9.00 -9.47 3.99
C GLY A 140 -8.82 -9.97 2.54
N PRO A 141 -9.71 -9.61 1.60
CA PRO A 141 -9.60 -10.03 0.20
C PRO A 141 -8.50 -9.33 -0.60
N VAL A 142 -7.90 -8.24 -0.10
CA VAL A 142 -7.00 -7.40 -0.91
C VAL A 142 -5.77 -8.17 -1.37
N LEU A 143 -5.00 -8.75 -0.45
CA LEU A 143 -3.78 -9.48 -0.82
C LEU A 143 -4.07 -10.72 -1.69
N PRO A 144 -5.05 -11.60 -1.37
CA PRO A 144 -5.39 -12.73 -2.22
C PRO A 144 -5.74 -12.35 -3.66
N ILE A 145 -6.57 -11.32 -3.83
CA ILE A 145 -7.00 -10.91 -5.17
C ILE A 145 -5.89 -10.12 -5.88
N PHE A 146 -5.18 -9.28 -5.14
CA PHE A 146 -4.12 -8.45 -5.69
C PHE A 146 -2.94 -9.26 -6.22
N CYS A 147 -2.59 -10.41 -5.63
CA CYS A 147 -1.51 -11.24 -6.14
C CYS A 147 -1.77 -11.78 -7.56
N MET A 148 -3.02 -11.70 -8.05
CA MET A 148 -3.41 -12.13 -9.40
C MET A 148 -3.27 -11.03 -10.47
N TYR A 149 -2.96 -9.76 -10.10
CA TYR A 149 -2.89 -8.67 -11.08
C TYR A 149 -1.90 -8.92 -12.24
N PRO A 150 -0.74 -9.60 -12.05
CA PRO A 150 0.14 -9.85 -13.17
C PRO A 150 -0.48 -10.78 -14.21
N ALA A 151 -1.24 -11.78 -13.77
CA ALA A 151 -1.95 -12.69 -14.67
C ALA A 151 -3.07 -11.98 -15.44
N ILE A 152 -3.76 -11.02 -14.80
CA ILE A 152 -4.79 -10.19 -15.45
C ILE A 152 -4.16 -9.23 -16.45
N ALA A 153 -3.02 -8.61 -16.12
CA ALA A 153 -2.26 -7.77 -17.05
C ALA A 153 -1.79 -8.57 -18.27
N ILE A 154 -1.30 -9.80 -18.06
CA ILE A 154 -0.93 -10.73 -19.13
C ILE A 154 -2.14 -11.06 -20.01
N ALA A 155 -3.31 -11.29 -19.42
CA ALA A 155 -4.53 -11.58 -20.19
C ALA A 155 -4.92 -10.38 -21.07
N GLY A 156 -4.79 -9.16 -20.55
CA GLY A 156 -5.07 -7.93 -21.30
C GLY A 156 -4.13 -7.72 -22.47
N GLN A 157 -2.85 -7.97 -22.31
CA GLN A 157 -1.83 -7.70 -23.33
C GLN A 157 -1.58 -8.86 -24.30
N PHE A 158 -1.47 -10.09 -23.78
CA PHE A 158 -1.04 -11.27 -24.55
C PHE A 158 -2.17 -12.25 -24.81
N GLY A 159 -3.37 -11.97 -24.32
CA GLY A 159 -4.57 -12.78 -24.51
C GLY A 159 -4.91 -13.72 -23.35
N ALA A 160 -6.17 -14.15 -23.33
CA ALA A 160 -6.75 -14.91 -22.22
C ALA A 160 -6.01 -16.22 -21.91
N LYS A 161 -5.51 -16.94 -22.92
CA LYS A 161 -4.79 -18.21 -22.74
C LYS A 161 -3.53 -18.01 -21.88
N GLN A 162 -2.72 -16.99 -22.20
CA GLN A 162 -1.49 -16.66 -21.49
C GLN A 162 -1.79 -16.18 -20.05
N GLY A 163 -2.85 -15.40 -19.91
CA GLY A 163 -3.35 -14.98 -18.60
C GLY A 163 -3.78 -16.15 -17.73
N ILE A 164 -4.54 -17.09 -18.26
CA ILE A 164 -4.97 -18.31 -17.53
C ILE A 164 -3.77 -19.13 -17.11
N ILE A 165 -2.79 -19.36 -18.00
CA ILE A 165 -1.58 -20.11 -17.66
C ILE A 165 -0.85 -19.41 -16.51
N SER A 166 -0.68 -18.09 -16.56
CA SER A 166 -0.04 -17.33 -15.51
C SER A 166 -0.83 -17.38 -14.20
N ALA A 167 -2.17 -17.30 -14.26
CA ALA A 167 -3.03 -17.43 -13.09
C ALA A 167 -2.87 -18.79 -12.41
N VAL A 168 -2.81 -19.88 -13.20
CA VAL A 168 -2.58 -21.24 -12.68
C VAL A 168 -1.20 -21.33 -12.01
N ILE A 169 -0.15 -20.81 -12.64
CA ILE A 169 1.19 -20.80 -12.05
C ILE A 169 1.19 -20.00 -10.73
N THR A 170 0.58 -18.83 -10.71
CA THR A 170 0.44 -18.00 -9.51
C THR A 170 -0.28 -18.76 -8.39
N ALA A 171 -1.39 -19.43 -8.71
CA ALA A 171 -2.15 -20.23 -7.74
C ALA A 171 -1.36 -21.43 -7.21
N ILE A 172 -0.62 -22.13 -8.07
CA ILE A 172 0.23 -23.27 -7.67
C ILE A 172 1.31 -22.78 -6.70
N VAL A 173 2.00 -21.69 -7.00
CA VAL A 173 3.04 -21.14 -6.13
C VAL A 173 2.43 -20.69 -4.78
N TYR A 174 1.25 -20.07 -4.80
CA TYR A 174 0.53 -19.71 -3.59
C TYR A 174 0.25 -20.95 -2.70
N ILE A 175 -0.29 -22.02 -3.30
CA ILE A 175 -0.60 -23.28 -2.61
C ILE A 175 0.67 -23.90 -2.02
N ILE A 176 1.74 -24.00 -2.83
CA ILE A 176 3.02 -24.56 -2.36
C ILE A 176 3.55 -23.79 -1.17
N CYS A 177 3.59 -22.44 -1.24
CA CYS A 177 4.07 -21.62 -0.14
C CYS A 177 3.19 -21.74 1.11
N THR A 178 1.88 -21.87 0.93
CA THR A 178 0.93 -22.07 2.03
C THR A 178 1.14 -23.43 2.72
N VAL A 179 1.31 -24.50 1.94
CA VAL A 179 1.49 -25.87 2.47
C VAL A 179 2.86 -26.03 3.14
N VAL A 180 3.91 -25.50 2.53
CA VAL A 180 5.27 -25.56 3.07
C VAL A 180 5.42 -24.65 4.31
N GLY A 181 4.78 -23.50 4.31
CA GLY A 181 4.74 -22.51 5.39
C GLY A 181 6.10 -21.85 5.69
N SER A 182 7.14 -22.63 5.88
CA SER A 182 8.50 -22.14 6.15
C SER A 182 9.58 -23.09 5.67
N VAL A 183 10.77 -22.56 5.39
CA VAL A 183 11.97 -23.33 5.04
C VAL A 183 13.11 -23.01 5.99
N LYS A 184 13.98 -23.99 6.25
CA LYS A 184 15.21 -23.77 7.04
C LYS A 184 16.36 -23.42 6.09
N VAL A 185 16.97 -22.27 6.32
CA VAL A 185 18.15 -21.81 5.57
C VAL A 185 19.26 -21.49 6.57
N GLY A 186 20.40 -22.19 6.51
CA GLY A 186 21.51 -21.95 7.40
C GLY A 186 21.18 -22.09 8.90
N GLY A 187 20.22 -22.96 9.24
CA GLY A 187 19.77 -23.14 10.64
C GLY A 187 18.67 -22.17 11.09
N THR A 188 18.32 -21.19 10.27
CA THR A 188 17.26 -20.22 10.56
C THR A 188 15.98 -20.59 9.80
N THR A 189 14.83 -20.49 10.48
CA THR A 189 13.52 -20.71 9.85
C THR A 189 13.06 -19.44 9.14
N VAL A 190 12.85 -19.52 7.81
CA VAL A 190 12.35 -18.44 6.98
C VAL A 190 10.90 -18.73 6.63
N ALA A 191 9.98 -17.88 7.05
CA ALA A 191 8.57 -17.99 6.68
C ALA A 191 8.38 -17.65 5.20
N LEU A 192 7.61 -18.50 4.49
CA LEU A 192 7.21 -18.23 3.12
C LEU A 192 5.92 -17.41 3.15
N TYR A 193 5.96 -16.20 2.59
CA TYR A 193 4.78 -15.35 2.47
C TYR A 193 4.05 -15.69 1.15
N PRO A 194 2.95 -16.45 1.16
CA PRO A 194 2.35 -17.03 -0.04
C PRO A 194 1.99 -15.99 -1.10
N TYR A 195 1.39 -14.86 -0.68
CA TYR A 195 0.95 -13.81 -1.61
C TYR A 195 2.10 -13.18 -2.38
N THR A 196 3.23 -12.96 -1.73
CA THR A 196 4.39 -12.30 -2.32
C THR A 196 5.10 -13.19 -3.32
N PHE A 197 5.27 -14.48 -2.99
CA PHE A 197 5.87 -15.44 -3.92
C PHE A 197 4.95 -15.73 -5.11
N ALA A 198 3.63 -15.79 -4.89
CA ALA A 198 2.66 -15.95 -5.95
C ALA A 198 2.69 -14.76 -6.92
N MET A 199 2.70 -13.54 -6.39
CA MET A 199 2.80 -12.32 -7.19
C MET A 199 4.12 -12.25 -7.96
N LEU A 200 5.24 -12.62 -7.32
CA LEU A 200 6.55 -12.70 -7.98
C LEU A 200 6.53 -13.69 -9.15
N ALA A 201 5.93 -14.86 -8.98
CA ALA A 201 5.79 -15.84 -10.06
C ALA A 201 4.98 -15.28 -11.24
N GLY A 202 3.87 -14.60 -10.96
CA GLY A 202 3.08 -13.91 -11.98
C GLY A 202 3.86 -12.81 -12.70
N MET A 203 4.65 -12.01 -11.97
CA MET A 203 5.50 -10.97 -12.56
C MET A 203 6.62 -11.57 -13.43
N ILE A 204 7.22 -12.69 -13.04
CA ILE A 204 8.19 -13.40 -13.86
C ILE A 204 7.54 -13.87 -15.16
N CYS A 205 6.32 -14.41 -15.10
CA CYS A 205 5.57 -14.79 -16.30
C CYS A 205 5.36 -13.58 -17.23
N LEU A 206 4.94 -12.41 -16.69
CA LEU A 206 4.74 -11.19 -17.45
C LEU A 206 6.02 -10.76 -18.17
N VAL A 207 7.14 -10.70 -17.47
CA VAL A 207 8.45 -10.35 -18.05
C VAL A 207 8.84 -11.36 -19.14
N VAL A 208 8.65 -12.67 -18.91
CA VAL A 208 8.96 -13.71 -19.90
C VAL A 208 8.11 -13.55 -21.17
N TYR A 209 6.81 -13.29 -21.04
CA TYR A 209 5.94 -13.08 -22.21
C TYR A 209 6.33 -11.80 -22.95
N ALA A 210 6.58 -10.70 -22.24
CA ALA A 210 6.98 -9.44 -22.85
C ALA A 210 8.32 -9.53 -23.60
N VAL A 211 9.34 -10.16 -23.01
CA VAL A 211 10.64 -10.37 -23.64
C VAL A 211 10.51 -11.29 -24.88
N ARG A 212 9.70 -12.35 -24.81
CA ARG A 212 9.45 -13.22 -25.96
C ARG A 212 8.73 -12.48 -27.08
N ALA A 213 7.72 -11.67 -26.76
CA ALA A 213 7.00 -10.88 -27.72
C ALA A 213 7.91 -9.84 -28.38
N SER A 214 8.74 -9.13 -27.61
CA SER A 214 9.73 -8.18 -28.13
C SER A 214 10.75 -8.81 -29.09
N LYS A 215 11.15 -10.07 -28.84
CA LYS A 215 12.08 -10.80 -29.71
C LYS A 215 11.44 -11.33 -31.01
N ASN A 216 10.12 -11.58 -30.97
CA ASN A 216 9.37 -12.10 -32.11
C ASN A 216 8.73 -11.01 -32.97
N SER A 217 8.72 -9.78 -32.49
CA SER A 217 8.28 -8.63 -33.28
C SER A 217 9.41 -8.28 -34.26
N ASP A 218 9.32 -8.74 -35.50
CA ASP A 218 10.10 -8.18 -36.58
C ASP A 218 9.81 -6.68 -36.64
N SER A 219 10.78 -5.87 -36.22
CA SER A 219 10.89 -4.42 -36.38
C SER A 219 9.59 -3.67 -36.74
N VAL A 220 8.56 -3.76 -35.89
CA VAL A 220 7.56 -2.70 -35.86
C VAL A 220 8.26 -1.53 -35.20
N GLU A 221 8.47 -0.46 -35.98
CA GLU A 221 8.94 0.83 -35.45
C GLU A 221 8.02 1.18 -34.29
N THR A 222 8.47 0.88 -33.07
CA THR A 222 7.88 1.44 -31.86
C THR A 222 7.94 2.94 -32.04
N THR A 223 6.78 3.59 -32.00
CA THR A 223 6.74 5.05 -32.02
C THR A 223 7.63 5.53 -30.89
N ALA A 224 8.48 6.52 -31.17
CA ALA A 224 9.46 7.08 -30.21
C ALA A 224 8.80 7.54 -28.88
N GLU A 225 7.48 7.60 -28.79
CA GLU A 225 6.70 7.90 -27.60
C GLU A 225 6.60 6.71 -26.62
N GLU A 226 6.52 5.47 -27.11
CA GLU A 226 6.40 4.28 -26.25
C GLU A 226 7.75 3.84 -25.66
N GLU A 227 8.86 4.04 -26.38
CA GLU A 227 10.22 3.77 -25.89
C GLU A 227 10.59 4.63 -24.68
N ASN A 228 9.82 5.70 -24.45
CA ASN A 228 10.22 6.77 -23.55
C ASN A 228 9.52 6.73 -22.17
N LEU A 229 8.43 5.98 -21.99
CA LEU A 229 7.61 6.08 -20.77
C LEU A 229 8.39 5.68 -19.52
N PHE A 230 9.01 4.50 -19.51
CA PHE A 230 9.76 4.01 -18.34
C PHE A 230 11.00 4.87 -18.06
N THR A 231 11.71 5.26 -19.13
CA THR A 231 12.87 6.15 -19.02
C THR A 231 12.46 7.52 -18.49
N LYS A 232 11.39 8.12 -19.05
CA LYS A 232 10.84 9.40 -18.62
C LYS A 232 10.40 9.37 -17.16
N ASN A 233 9.70 8.30 -16.75
CA ASN A 233 9.23 8.14 -15.38
C ASN A 233 10.39 7.89 -14.41
N ALA A 234 11.39 7.11 -14.79
CA ALA A 234 12.60 6.94 -14.00
C ALA A 234 13.38 8.26 -13.83
N GLU A 235 13.50 9.06 -14.89
CA GLU A 235 14.13 10.39 -14.84
C GLU A 235 13.34 11.36 -13.96
N ARG A 236 11.99 11.32 -14.02
CA ARG A 236 11.13 12.09 -13.14
C ARG A 236 11.34 11.73 -11.66
N ILE A 237 11.39 10.44 -11.34
CA ILE A 237 11.71 9.99 -9.98
C ILE A 237 13.11 10.45 -9.57
N LYS A 238 14.10 10.27 -10.45
CA LYS A 238 15.47 10.71 -10.23
C LYS A 238 15.58 12.22 -10.04
N SER A 239 14.83 13.05 -10.75
CA SER A 239 14.84 14.50 -10.57
C SER A 239 14.35 14.94 -9.18
N ASN A 240 13.57 14.10 -8.52
CA ASN A 240 13.05 14.33 -7.16
C ASN A 240 13.87 13.61 -6.06
N TRP A 241 15.09 13.14 -6.38
CA TRP A 241 15.89 12.31 -5.50
C TRP A 241 16.06 12.85 -4.08
N LEU A 242 16.27 14.16 -3.93
CA LEU A 242 16.47 14.77 -2.62
C LEU A 242 15.22 14.64 -1.73
N TYR A 243 14.04 14.88 -2.29
CA TYR A 243 12.77 14.73 -1.58
C TYR A 243 12.56 13.28 -1.13
N LEU A 244 12.87 12.33 -1.99
CA LEU A 244 12.74 10.90 -1.73
C LEU A 244 13.77 10.43 -0.70
N CYS A 245 15.02 10.84 -0.81
CA CYS A 245 16.05 10.51 0.19
C CYS A 245 15.74 11.07 1.59
N ILE A 246 15.14 12.26 1.68
CA ILE A 246 14.63 12.77 2.96
C ILE A 246 13.51 11.87 3.49
N GLN A 247 12.59 11.40 2.65
CA GLN A 247 11.55 10.45 3.04
C GLN A 247 12.15 9.13 3.53
N GLY A 248 13.14 8.59 2.83
CA GLY A 248 13.88 7.38 3.24
C GLY A 248 14.58 7.57 4.60
N ALA A 249 15.22 8.73 4.81
CA ALA A 249 15.82 9.09 6.09
C ALA A 249 14.79 9.12 7.24
N LEU A 250 13.64 9.74 6.99
CA LEU A 250 12.55 9.82 7.98
C LEU A 250 11.95 8.45 8.29
N ASN A 251 11.78 7.58 7.30
CA ASN A 251 11.26 6.23 7.50
C ASN A 251 12.24 5.35 8.31
N ALA A 252 13.53 5.43 8.00
CA ALA A 252 14.57 4.72 8.75
C ALA A 252 14.66 5.22 10.21
N LEU A 253 14.53 6.52 10.41
CA LEU A 253 14.44 7.12 11.74
C LEU A 253 13.15 6.70 12.44
N GLY A 254 12.03 6.66 11.72
CA GLY A 254 10.73 6.25 12.25
C GLY A 254 10.73 4.86 12.83
N ILE A 255 11.20 3.87 12.07
CA ILE A 255 11.25 2.48 12.56
C ILE A 255 12.22 2.33 13.74
N LYS A 256 13.28 3.15 13.80
CA LYS A 256 14.24 3.13 14.89
C LYS A 256 13.66 3.73 16.17
N ILE A 257 13.12 4.96 16.09
CA ILE A 257 12.63 5.72 17.26
C ILE A 257 11.32 5.16 17.80
N LEU A 258 10.46 4.63 16.91
CA LEU A 258 9.18 4.02 17.28
C LEU A 258 9.31 2.53 17.62
N ALA A 259 10.53 2.00 17.73
CA ALA A 259 10.84 0.65 18.16
C ALA A 259 10.01 -0.43 17.43
N GLN A 260 10.20 -0.53 16.11
CA GLN A 260 9.46 -1.42 15.22
C GLN A 260 7.92 -1.23 15.23
N ALA A 261 7.40 -0.36 16.09
CA ALA A 261 5.99 -0.01 16.06
C ALA A 261 5.61 0.63 14.70
N TYR A 262 6.52 1.36 14.07
CA TYR A 262 6.38 1.90 12.72
C TYR A 262 6.92 0.90 11.70
N GLN A 263 6.05 0.05 11.16
CA GLN A 263 6.42 -1.07 10.29
C GLN A 263 5.31 -1.40 9.28
N PRO A 264 5.60 -2.15 8.20
CA PRO A 264 4.58 -2.73 7.36
C PRO A 264 3.67 -3.69 8.14
N ILE A 265 2.36 -3.59 7.93
CA ILE A 265 1.35 -4.35 8.68
C ILE A 265 1.58 -5.87 8.63
N ILE A 266 2.13 -6.35 7.52
CA ILE A 266 2.43 -7.77 7.29
C ILE A 266 3.50 -8.32 8.25
N LEU A 267 4.29 -7.46 8.89
CA LEU A 267 5.36 -7.86 9.81
C LEU A 267 4.94 -7.89 11.29
N ALA A 268 3.69 -7.57 11.58
CA ALA A 268 3.21 -7.50 12.96
C ALA A 268 3.43 -8.82 13.75
N SER A 269 3.16 -9.97 13.12
CA SER A 269 3.38 -11.27 13.75
C SER A 269 4.85 -11.54 14.07
N ALA A 270 5.76 -11.13 13.19
CA ALA A 270 7.19 -11.33 13.39
C ALA A 270 7.73 -10.54 14.61
N ILE A 271 7.10 -9.39 14.93
CA ILE A 271 7.47 -8.60 16.12
C ILE A 271 6.90 -9.22 17.40
N THR A 272 5.67 -9.73 17.35
CA THR A 272 5.04 -10.34 18.54
C THR A 272 5.75 -11.60 19.01
N GLU A 273 6.48 -12.27 18.13
CA GLU A 273 7.34 -13.40 18.49
C GLU A 273 8.59 -13.00 19.30
N GLY A 274 8.94 -11.71 19.33
CA GLY A 274 10.05 -11.18 20.12
C GLY A 274 11.45 -11.58 19.61
N ASN A 275 11.54 -12.18 18.42
CA ASN A 275 12.79 -12.62 17.81
C ASN A 275 13.19 -11.71 16.65
N MET A 276 14.19 -10.86 16.90
CA MET A 276 14.66 -9.89 15.89
C MET A 276 15.22 -10.55 14.63
N ASN A 277 15.78 -11.74 14.69
CA ASN A 277 16.27 -12.44 13.50
C ASN A 277 15.10 -12.83 12.59
N ILE A 278 13.98 -13.27 13.16
CA ILE A 278 12.75 -13.56 12.41
C ILE A 278 12.24 -12.29 11.77
N PHE A 279 12.22 -11.18 12.50
CA PHE A 279 11.81 -9.88 11.96
C PHE A 279 12.68 -9.43 10.77
N TYR A 280 14.01 -9.50 10.88
CA TYR A 280 14.91 -9.11 9.78
C TYR A 280 14.75 -10.01 8.56
N LEU A 281 14.62 -11.31 8.74
CA LEU A 281 14.38 -12.26 7.66
C LEU A 281 13.03 -12.03 6.98
N ALA A 282 12.00 -11.77 7.77
CA ALA A 282 10.68 -11.42 7.25
C ALA A 282 10.73 -10.11 6.45
N MET A 283 11.46 -9.11 6.95
CA MET A 283 11.66 -7.84 6.24
C MET A 283 12.40 -8.04 4.90
N ILE A 284 13.45 -8.86 4.88
CA ILE A 284 14.16 -9.21 3.64
C ILE A 284 13.20 -9.90 2.66
N GLY A 285 12.38 -10.84 3.15
CA GLY A 285 11.36 -11.50 2.33
C GLY A 285 10.37 -10.50 1.72
N VAL A 286 9.90 -9.54 2.51
CA VAL A 286 9.01 -8.46 2.05
C VAL A 286 9.69 -7.62 0.98
N ILE A 287 10.95 -7.21 1.15
CA ILE A 287 11.71 -6.44 0.16
C ILE A 287 11.69 -7.17 -1.18
N PHE A 288 12.16 -8.42 -1.22
CA PHE A 288 12.23 -9.18 -2.47
C PHE A 288 10.86 -9.41 -3.11
N ALA A 289 9.84 -9.60 -2.31
CA ALA A 289 8.50 -9.84 -2.79
C ALA A 289 7.82 -8.58 -3.38
N PHE A 290 8.09 -7.41 -2.81
CA PHE A 290 7.49 -6.16 -3.27
C PHE A 290 8.32 -5.41 -4.33
N ILE A 291 9.61 -5.73 -4.52
CA ILE A 291 10.43 -5.12 -5.59
C ILE A 291 9.71 -5.13 -6.95
N PRO A 292 9.16 -6.27 -7.46
CA PRO A 292 8.52 -6.25 -8.77
C PRO A 292 7.33 -5.31 -8.83
N LEU A 293 6.50 -5.27 -7.77
CA LEU A 293 5.35 -4.38 -7.68
C LEU A 293 5.79 -2.91 -7.64
N ILE A 294 6.71 -2.57 -6.75
CA ILE A 294 7.16 -1.18 -6.56
C ILE A 294 7.85 -0.67 -7.82
N VAL A 295 8.74 -1.48 -8.43
CA VAL A 295 9.47 -1.09 -9.64
C VAL A 295 8.51 -0.94 -10.82
N SER A 296 7.62 -1.89 -11.07
CA SER A 296 6.68 -1.81 -12.19
C SER A 296 5.75 -0.61 -12.06
N THR A 297 5.19 -0.37 -10.87
CA THR A 297 4.30 0.78 -10.65
C THR A 297 5.05 2.10 -10.69
N ALA A 298 6.25 2.20 -10.14
CA ALA A 298 7.06 3.40 -10.18
C ALA A 298 7.41 3.78 -11.64
N LEU A 299 7.84 2.81 -12.44
CA LEU A 299 8.19 3.02 -13.84
C LEU A 299 6.94 3.29 -14.71
N ALA A 300 5.80 2.69 -14.41
CA ALA A 300 4.55 2.95 -15.12
C ALA A 300 3.97 4.34 -14.80
N THR A 301 4.14 4.85 -13.57
CA THR A 301 3.44 6.05 -13.10
C THR A 301 4.34 7.26 -12.90
N GLY A 302 5.64 7.08 -12.75
CA GLY A 302 6.58 8.14 -12.37
C GLY A 302 6.40 8.60 -10.92
N VAL A 303 5.65 7.86 -10.09
CA VAL A 303 5.44 8.13 -8.66
C VAL A 303 6.10 7.02 -7.85
N TYR A 304 6.97 7.39 -6.91
CA TYR A 304 7.73 6.40 -6.15
C TYR A 304 6.97 5.94 -4.90
N GLN A 305 7.39 4.81 -4.33
CA GLN A 305 6.84 4.31 -3.07
C GLN A 305 7.37 5.13 -1.89
N ALA A 306 6.48 5.52 -0.96
CA ALA A 306 6.87 6.35 0.19
C ALA A 306 7.87 5.68 1.15
N VAL A 307 8.02 4.37 1.11
CA VAL A 307 9.02 3.60 1.89
C VAL A 307 10.11 2.99 1.00
N GLY A 308 10.28 3.51 -0.22
CA GLY A 308 11.21 2.95 -1.20
C GLY A 308 10.91 1.48 -1.50
N LEU A 309 11.92 0.68 -1.70
CA LEU A 309 11.82 -0.78 -1.80
C LEU A 309 11.68 -1.46 -0.41
N THR A 310 11.35 -0.71 0.63
CA THR A 310 11.26 -1.13 2.04
C THR A 310 12.65 -1.35 2.71
N ALA A 311 13.74 -1.34 1.95
CA ALA A 311 15.09 -1.54 2.50
C ALA A 311 15.51 -0.42 3.46
N VAL A 312 14.99 0.81 3.29
CA VAL A 312 15.20 1.93 4.22
C VAL A 312 14.73 1.60 5.64
N MET A 313 13.63 0.86 5.76
CA MET A 313 13.10 0.42 7.05
C MET A 313 13.96 -0.68 7.67
N LEU A 314 14.44 -1.62 6.84
CA LEU A 314 15.35 -2.68 7.31
C LEU A 314 16.62 -2.08 7.91
N VAL A 315 17.32 -1.21 7.17
CA VAL A 315 18.56 -0.61 7.67
C VAL A 315 18.32 0.27 8.89
N GLY A 316 17.21 1.01 8.94
CA GLY A 316 16.82 1.78 10.12
C GLY A 316 16.63 0.89 11.36
N ALA A 317 15.96 -0.26 11.21
CA ALA A 317 15.77 -1.22 12.29
C ALA A 317 17.09 -1.85 12.77
N MET A 318 18.04 -2.10 11.85
CA MET A 318 19.34 -2.73 12.16
C MET A 318 20.32 -1.79 12.87
N VAL A 319 20.14 -0.48 12.81
CA VAL A 319 21.02 0.48 13.52
C VAL A 319 20.94 0.22 15.04
N PRO A 320 22.06 0.10 15.76
CA PRO A 320 22.05 -0.04 17.22
C PRO A 320 21.39 1.16 17.92
N ASP A 321 20.73 0.94 19.05
CA ASP A 321 20.00 1.99 19.78
C ASP A 321 20.91 3.15 20.23
N GLY A 322 22.14 2.85 20.63
CA GLY A 322 23.14 3.87 21.00
C GLY A 322 23.59 4.75 19.83
N LEU A 323 23.35 4.31 18.58
CA LEU A 323 23.72 5.01 17.36
C LEU A 323 22.50 5.44 16.53
N TRP A 324 21.34 5.57 17.17
CA TRP A 324 20.06 5.86 16.51
C TRP A 324 20.11 7.03 15.51
N PHE A 325 20.96 8.04 15.77
CA PHE A 325 21.16 9.19 14.90
C PHE A 325 21.79 8.84 13.53
N LEU A 326 22.33 7.63 13.36
CA LEU A 326 22.81 7.12 12.07
C LEU A 326 21.66 6.52 11.23
N ALA A 327 20.52 6.21 11.81
CA ALA A 327 19.41 5.65 11.06
C ALA A 327 18.95 6.54 9.88
N PRO A 328 18.76 7.87 10.04
CA PRO A 328 18.40 8.72 8.91
C PRO A 328 19.52 8.79 7.85
N VAL A 329 20.80 8.71 8.23
CA VAL A 329 21.91 8.70 7.28
C VAL A 329 21.88 7.42 6.45
N ALA A 330 21.69 6.28 7.11
CA ALA A 330 21.57 4.97 6.43
C ALA A 330 20.33 4.94 5.51
N GLY A 331 19.18 5.42 5.98
CA GLY A 331 17.96 5.50 5.16
C GLY A 331 18.11 6.41 3.95
N PHE A 332 18.75 7.56 4.10
CA PHE A 332 19.06 8.47 3.00
C PHE A 332 19.95 7.79 1.94
N ALA A 333 21.02 7.13 2.38
CA ALA A 333 21.96 6.46 1.49
C ALA A 333 21.32 5.30 0.73
N VAL A 334 20.52 4.48 1.42
CA VAL A 334 19.83 3.34 0.78
C VAL A 334 18.81 3.83 -0.24
N GLU A 335 17.97 4.82 0.11
CA GLU A 335 17.01 5.41 -0.82
C GLU A 335 17.69 5.98 -2.06
N PHE A 336 18.83 6.65 -1.88
CA PHE A 336 19.62 7.15 -3.02
C PHE A 336 20.07 6.03 -3.95
N VAL A 337 20.56 4.92 -3.40
CA VAL A 337 20.96 3.73 -4.19
C VAL A 337 19.75 3.13 -4.90
N GLU A 338 18.63 2.98 -4.23
CA GLU A 338 17.38 2.46 -4.82
C GLU A 338 16.93 3.29 -6.03
N ILE A 339 16.95 4.62 -5.91
CA ILE A 339 16.62 5.55 -7.01
C ILE A 339 17.60 5.40 -8.20
N GLN A 340 18.90 5.22 -7.94
CA GLN A 340 19.86 5.00 -9.03
C GLN A 340 19.62 3.65 -9.72
N LEU A 341 19.33 2.60 -8.96
CA LEU A 341 18.98 1.28 -9.50
C LEU A 341 17.71 1.34 -10.34
N LEU A 342 16.69 2.08 -9.90
CA LEU A 342 15.45 2.27 -10.65
C LEU A 342 15.70 2.95 -12.01
N GLY A 343 16.61 3.94 -12.05
CA GLY A 343 17.03 4.60 -13.29
C GLY A 343 17.73 3.65 -14.27
N LEU A 344 18.57 2.74 -13.76
CA LEU A 344 19.21 1.70 -14.58
C LEU A 344 18.18 0.68 -15.09
N LEU A 345 17.24 0.25 -14.24
CA LEU A 345 16.16 -0.66 -14.61
C LEU A 345 15.25 -0.02 -15.67
N GLY A 346 14.92 1.27 -15.55
CA GLY A 346 14.14 2.00 -16.56
C GLY A 346 14.80 1.96 -17.94
N LYS A 347 16.11 2.23 -18.00
CA LYS A 347 16.90 2.14 -19.24
C LYS A 347 16.99 0.72 -19.80
N ALA A 348 17.14 -0.29 -18.94
CA ALA A 348 17.16 -1.69 -19.38
C ALA A 348 15.80 -2.14 -19.92
N LEU A 349 14.71 -1.74 -19.26
CA LEU A 349 13.35 -2.08 -19.66
C LEU A 349 12.90 -1.37 -20.95
N SER A 350 13.41 -0.16 -21.23
CA SER A 350 13.12 0.53 -22.49
C SER A 350 13.66 -0.20 -23.74
N GLN A 351 14.59 -1.15 -23.56
CA GLN A 351 15.06 -2.03 -24.65
C GLN A 351 14.03 -3.13 -25.01
N PHE A 352 12.96 -3.26 -24.23
CA PHE A 352 11.89 -4.23 -24.45
C PHE A 352 10.56 -3.51 -24.62
N PRO A 353 10.20 -3.09 -25.85
CA PRO A 353 9.00 -2.27 -26.09
C PRO A 353 7.71 -2.92 -25.59
N GLU A 354 7.57 -4.24 -25.73
CA GLU A 354 6.40 -4.94 -25.21
C GLU A 354 6.29 -4.90 -23.67
N LEU A 355 7.41 -4.71 -22.99
CA LEU A 355 7.40 -4.53 -21.53
C LEU A 355 6.98 -3.09 -21.16
N ALA A 356 7.30 -2.11 -21.99
CA ALA A 356 6.79 -0.75 -21.83
C ALA A 356 5.26 -0.70 -21.95
N LYS A 357 4.69 -1.41 -22.92
CA LYS A 357 3.23 -1.54 -23.11
C LYS A 357 2.51 -2.23 -21.95
N CYS A 358 3.22 -3.06 -21.17
CA CYS A 358 2.64 -3.68 -19.98
C CYS A 358 2.18 -2.66 -18.93
N GLY A 359 2.71 -1.45 -18.91
CA GLY A 359 2.42 -0.44 -17.88
C GLY A 359 0.93 -0.15 -17.72
N ASP A 360 0.21 0.09 -18.81
CA ASP A 360 -1.23 0.35 -18.78
C ASP A 360 -2.02 -0.88 -18.34
N HIS A 361 -1.70 -2.05 -18.86
CA HIS A 361 -2.36 -3.29 -18.46
C HIS A 361 -2.09 -3.65 -16.99
N ILE A 362 -0.89 -3.38 -16.47
CA ILE A 362 -0.56 -3.53 -15.05
C ILE A 362 -1.44 -2.58 -14.22
N ARG A 363 -1.51 -1.31 -14.60
CA ARG A 363 -2.32 -0.30 -13.92
C ARG A 363 -3.79 -0.72 -13.87
N ASP A 364 -4.38 -1.09 -15.00
CA ASP A 364 -5.79 -1.47 -15.10
C ASP A 364 -6.09 -2.75 -14.32
N ALA A 365 -5.18 -3.73 -14.35
CA ALA A 365 -5.28 -4.96 -13.57
C ALA A 365 -5.23 -4.67 -12.06
N MET A 366 -4.32 -3.80 -11.62
CA MET A 366 -4.21 -3.40 -10.21
C MET A 366 -5.46 -2.68 -9.71
N ILE A 367 -5.98 -1.72 -10.49
CA ILE A 367 -7.21 -1.00 -10.17
C ILE A 367 -8.39 -1.98 -10.07
N SER A 368 -8.51 -2.90 -11.03
CA SER A 368 -9.58 -3.89 -11.06
C SER A 368 -9.52 -4.85 -9.87
N CYS A 369 -8.34 -5.40 -9.56
CA CYS A 369 -8.11 -6.27 -8.41
C CYS A 369 -8.45 -5.56 -7.10
N THR A 370 -7.94 -4.34 -6.92
CA THR A 370 -8.17 -3.57 -5.69
C THR A 370 -9.65 -3.22 -5.53
N THR A 371 -10.32 -2.79 -6.61
CA THR A 371 -11.75 -2.46 -6.59
C THR A 371 -12.59 -3.67 -6.22
N LEU A 372 -12.34 -4.83 -6.85
CA LEU A 372 -13.05 -6.07 -6.54
C LEU A 372 -12.81 -6.50 -5.09
N ALA A 373 -11.55 -6.46 -4.65
CA ALA A 373 -11.17 -6.85 -3.30
C ALA A 373 -11.86 -5.99 -2.23
N LEU A 374 -11.82 -4.67 -2.38
CA LEU A 374 -12.47 -3.72 -1.46
C LEU A 374 -13.99 -3.87 -1.46
N THR A 375 -14.58 -4.18 -2.62
CA THR A 375 -16.02 -4.44 -2.72
C THR A 375 -16.40 -5.69 -1.94
N ILE A 376 -15.71 -6.82 -2.18
CA ILE A 376 -15.95 -8.08 -1.44
C ILE A 376 -15.73 -7.86 0.06
N GLY A 377 -14.64 -7.21 0.44
CA GLY A 377 -14.31 -6.91 1.82
C GLY A 377 -15.36 -6.03 2.51
N ALA A 378 -15.94 -5.08 1.79
CA ALA A 378 -17.02 -4.24 2.33
C ALA A 378 -18.30 -5.06 2.60
N PHE A 379 -18.66 -6.00 1.73
CA PHE A 379 -19.76 -6.94 1.99
C PHE A 379 -19.46 -7.81 3.20
N MET A 380 -18.24 -8.30 3.36
CA MET A 380 -17.81 -9.07 4.53
C MET A 380 -17.91 -8.23 5.81
N ALA A 381 -17.47 -6.98 5.79
CA ALA A 381 -17.55 -6.06 6.91
C ALA A 381 -19.01 -5.77 7.28
N GLY A 382 -19.85 -5.42 6.31
CA GLY A 382 -21.28 -5.18 6.53
C GLY A 382 -21.98 -6.39 7.14
N ASN A 383 -21.67 -7.60 6.62
CA ASN A 383 -22.21 -8.84 7.17
C ASN A 383 -21.73 -9.10 8.61
N ALA A 384 -20.47 -8.84 8.91
CA ALA A 384 -19.93 -8.99 10.26
C ALA A 384 -20.61 -8.04 11.24
N THR A 385 -20.87 -6.79 10.83
CA THR A 385 -21.47 -5.76 11.67
C THR A 385 -22.97 -6.02 11.95
N TRP A 386 -23.76 -6.32 10.91
CA TRP A 386 -25.22 -6.40 11.04
C TRP A 386 -25.87 -7.53 10.22
N GLY A 387 -25.14 -8.60 9.94
CA GLY A 387 -25.66 -9.75 9.22
C GLY A 387 -26.29 -9.39 7.87
N ALA A 388 -27.45 -9.98 7.57
CA ALA A 388 -28.17 -9.76 6.30
C ALA A 388 -28.54 -8.28 6.06
N VAL A 389 -28.85 -7.52 7.12
CA VAL A 389 -29.14 -6.08 7.01
C VAL A 389 -27.93 -5.32 6.54
N GLY A 390 -26.74 -5.62 7.10
CA GLY A 390 -25.48 -5.02 6.66
C GLY A 390 -25.15 -5.35 5.20
N LEU A 391 -25.36 -6.60 4.77
CA LEU A 391 -25.21 -7.00 3.35
C LEU A 391 -26.16 -6.20 2.44
N MET A 392 -27.44 -6.12 2.83
CA MET A 392 -28.46 -5.37 2.08
C MET A 392 -28.07 -3.89 1.95
N MET A 393 -27.60 -3.28 3.03
CA MET A 393 -27.22 -1.86 3.03
C MET A 393 -25.98 -1.62 2.15
N VAL A 394 -24.90 -2.40 2.30
CA VAL A 394 -23.72 -2.27 1.47
C VAL A 394 -24.07 -2.48 -0.01
N GLY A 395 -24.87 -3.53 -0.32
CA GLY A 395 -25.32 -3.81 -1.68
C GLY A 395 -26.23 -2.72 -2.23
N GLY A 396 -27.13 -2.19 -1.40
CA GLY A 396 -28.00 -1.07 -1.75
C GLY A 396 -27.22 0.20 -2.11
N PHE A 397 -26.25 0.59 -1.28
CA PHE A 397 -25.36 1.74 -1.55
C PHE A 397 -24.56 1.53 -2.83
N TYR A 398 -24.00 0.33 -3.01
CA TYR A 398 -23.24 0.01 -4.22
C TYR A 398 -24.10 0.11 -5.48
N THR A 399 -25.27 -0.53 -5.47
CA THR A 399 -26.20 -0.54 -6.62
C THR A 399 -26.76 0.86 -6.90
N LEU A 400 -27.09 1.60 -5.83
CA LEU A 400 -27.57 2.98 -5.96
C LEU A 400 -26.51 3.86 -6.64
N ASN A 401 -25.24 3.72 -6.24
CA ASN A 401 -24.12 4.43 -6.89
C ASN A 401 -24.01 4.07 -8.38
N GLU A 402 -24.18 2.79 -8.75
CA GLU A 402 -24.14 2.35 -10.15
C GLU A 402 -25.25 3.00 -10.98
N VAL A 403 -26.51 2.97 -10.49
CA VAL A 403 -27.67 3.50 -11.26
C VAL A 403 -27.74 5.01 -11.27
N THR A 404 -27.07 5.70 -10.34
CA THR A 404 -27.02 7.19 -10.29
C THR A 404 -25.81 7.78 -11.01
N GLY A 405 -25.09 6.97 -11.81
CA GLY A 405 -23.99 7.42 -12.64
C GLY A 405 -22.63 7.42 -11.95
N GLN A 406 -22.42 6.52 -10.98
CA GLN A 406 -21.12 6.29 -10.33
C GLN A 406 -20.48 7.57 -9.75
N ARG A 407 -21.25 8.35 -9.01
CA ARG A 407 -20.81 9.61 -8.39
C ARG A 407 -19.70 9.40 -7.37
N ILE A 408 -19.61 8.20 -6.79
CA ILE A 408 -18.52 7.75 -5.93
C ILE A 408 -17.77 6.66 -6.70
N PRO A 409 -16.42 6.71 -6.79
CA PRO A 409 -15.64 5.65 -7.42
C PRO A 409 -15.96 4.27 -6.84
N LYS A 410 -16.02 3.24 -7.69
CA LYS A 410 -16.39 1.86 -7.28
C LYS A 410 -15.55 1.33 -6.14
N SER A 411 -14.27 1.67 -6.09
CA SER A 411 -13.33 1.28 -5.03
C SER A 411 -13.65 1.92 -3.68
N ALA A 412 -14.34 3.07 -3.68
CA ALA A 412 -14.64 3.84 -2.47
C ALA A 412 -16.02 3.54 -1.88
N VAL A 413 -17.02 3.24 -2.73
CA VAL A 413 -18.42 3.13 -2.29
C VAL A 413 -18.63 2.00 -1.29
N GLY A 414 -17.99 0.84 -1.51
CA GLY A 414 -18.10 -0.30 -0.59
C GLY A 414 -17.58 0.01 0.82
N PRO A 415 -16.28 0.40 0.95
CA PRO A 415 -15.72 0.78 2.25
C PRO A 415 -16.49 1.89 2.97
N LEU A 416 -16.94 2.93 2.26
CA LEU A 416 -17.76 3.99 2.84
C LEU A 416 -19.12 3.45 3.34
N ALA A 417 -19.76 2.58 2.56
CA ALA A 417 -21.01 1.94 2.95
C ALA A 417 -20.86 1.11 4.23
N ALA A 418 -19.76 0.35 4.37
CA ALA A 418 -19.51 -0.44 5.58
C ALA A 418 -19.36 0.43 6.84
N VAL A 419 -18.69 1.59 6.72
CA VAL A 419 -18.62 2.57 7.83
C VAL A 419 -20.00 3.10 8.17
N VAL A 420 -20.81 3.48 7.17
CA VAL A 420 -22.18 3.97 7.38
C VAL A 420 -23.05 2.90 8.06
N VAL A 421 -22.93 1.63 7.67
CA VAL A 421 -23.61 0.51 8.34
C VAL A 421 -23.27 0.47 9.82
N GLY A 422 -21.99 0.55 10.19
CA GLY A 422 -21.57 0.55 11.59
C GLY A 422 -22.13 1.72 12.39
N LEU A 423 -22.17 2.91 11.79
CA LEU A 423 -22.76 4.10 12.44
C LEU A 423 -24.27 3.97 12.63
N ILE A 424 -25.00 3.51 11.60
CA ILE A 424 -26.46 3.31 11.67
C ILE A 424 -26.80 2.21 12.67
N TYR A 425 -26.04 1.11 12.71
CA TYR A 425 -26.24 0.04 13.67
C TYR A 425 -26.12 0.56 15.10
N ASN A 426 -25.08 1.33 15.41
CA ASN A 426 -24.93 1.96 16.72
C ASN A 426 -26.08 2.93 17.05
N LEU A 427 -26.54 3.73 16.08
CA LEU A 427 -27.67 4.60 16.26
C LEU A 427 -28.95 3.80 16.59
N CYS A 428 -29.21 2.69 15.92
CA CYS A 428 -30.36 1.81 16.19
C CYS A 428 -30.28 1.18 17.59
N ILE A 429 -29.08 0.83 18.07
CA ILE A 429 -28.88 0.34 19.44
C ILE A 429 -29.20 1.45 20.46
N LEU A 430 -28.68 2.66 20.24
CA LEU A 430 -28.92 3.82 21.11
C LEU A 430 -30.43 4.21 21.19
N LEU A 431 -31.14 4.02 20.08
CA LEU A 431 -32.59 4.27 20.00
C LEU A 431 -33.46 3.06 20.46
N HIS A 432 -32.83 2.00 20.97
CA HIS A 432 -33.48 0.76 21.38
C HIS A 432 -34.32 0.07 20.27
N ILE A 433 -33.97 0.30 18.99
CA ILE A 433 -34.63 -0.34 17.83
C ILE A 433 -34.07 -1.76 17.67
N VAL A 434 -32.80 -1.97 18.04
CA VAL A 434 -32.09 -3.27 17.97
C VAL A 434 -31.44 -3.49 19.33
N SER A 435 -31.51 -4.73 19.84
CA SER A 435 -30.70 -5.20 20.99
C SER A 435 -29.39 -5.82 20.51
N LEU A 436 -28.32 -5.69 21.30
CA LEU A 436 -27.08 -6.40 21.12
C LEU A 436 -27.26 -7.91 21.24
#